data_2aebeff32d6a38ad0e037e1eb399738c
#
_entry.id   2aebeff32d6a38ad0e037e1eb399738c
#
_cell.length_a   1.000
_cell.length_b   1.000
_cell.length_c   1.000
_cell.angle_alpha   90.00
_cell.angle_beta   90.00
_cell.angle_gamma   90.00
#
_symmetry.space_group_name_H-M   'P 1'
#
loop_
_entity.id
_entity.type
_entity.pdbx_description
1 polymer ?
#
loop_
_entity_poly.entity_id
_entity_poly.type
_entity_poly.pdbx_seq_one_letter_code
_entity_poly.pdbx_strand_id
1 'polypeptide(L)'
;PTVVTCGLPYTNGLCHLGHLRTYIPGDFYVRYMRRLGEDIVFVCGSDNHGTPIVVTAEADHTTPRAVSEYYHAHFDEVFREMGIRFDRFGMTDDPTNYRRTTSIITTLIEKGYVYKKTIQHSYCSNCKRFLPDRYVEGTCPYCGKHARGDECDHGCGRHLEPGEILDPVCATCGTKAELREQKHYYFKLSEFRDYLLQYLPTLGGTINARNYAIGWVENELKDWCITRMMDWGVAFPDKDAAGLVTYVWVDAPIGYISFTEEWAKAVGESWQKYWCNGDRIHFIGSDIIYHHCVFWPALL
;
A
#
# COMPACT_ATOMS: atom_id res chain seq x y z
N PRO A 1 23.50 3.33 -10.54
CA PRO A 1 22.95 2.49 -9.47
C PRO A 1 21.46 2.24 -9.71
N THR A 2 20.99 1.06 -9.29
CA THR A 2 19.59 0.67 -9.46
C THR A 2 19.04 0.11 -8.15
N VAL A 3 17.83 0.55 -7.75
CA VAL A 3 17.07 -0.09 -6.68
C VAL A 3 16.07 -1.05 -7.30
N VAL A 4 16.14 -2.31 -6.91
CA VAL A 4 15.15 -3.33 -7.27
C VAL A 4 14.31 -3.64 -6.05
N THR A 5 13.00 -3.69 -6.23
CA THR A 5 12.04 -4.03 -5.16
C THR A 5 11.05 -5.09 -5.62
N CYS A 6 10.39 -5.71 -4.67
CA CYS A 6 9.19 -6.53 -4.91
C CYS A 6 8.01 -5.97 -4.13
N GLY A 7 6.79 -6.19 -4.62
CA GLY A 7 5.59 -5.83 -3.89
C GLY A 7 5.61 -6.41 -2.48
N LEU A 8 5.25 -5.61 -1.48
CA LEU A 8 5.32 -6.02 -0.08
C LEU A 8 4.22 -7.03 0.24
N PRO A 9 4.52 -8.20 0.83
CA PRO A 9 3.49 -9.12 1.28
C PRO A 9 2.83 -8.60 2.55
N TYR A 10 1.51 -8.74 2.65
CA TYR A 10 0.77 -8.51 3.88
C TYR A 10 1.12 -9.54 4.94
N THR A 11 1.31 -9.08 6.17
CA THR A 11 1.61 -9.95 7.33
C THR A 11 0.33 -10.49 7.99
N ASN A 12 -0.54 -11.13 7.21
CA ASN A 12 -1.81 -11.70 7.70
C ASN A 12 -2.02 -13.16 7.30
N GLY A 13 -1.01 -13.82 6.74
CA GLY A 13 -1.08 -15.21 6.28
C GLY A 13 0.25 -15.77 5.81
N LEU A 14 0.27 -17.08 5.55
CA LEU A 14 1.45 -17.79 5.13
C LEU A 14 1.88 -17.44 3.70
N CYS A 15 3.17 -17.55 3.43
CA CYS A 15 3.71 -17.45 2.08
C CYS A 15 3.15 -18.58 1.19
N HIS A 16 2.77 -18.25 -0.03
CA HIS A 16 2.26 -19.20 -1.00
C HIS A 16 2.86 -18.95 -2.39
N LEU A 17 2.60 -19.85 -3.34
CA LEU A 17 3.16 -19.79 -4.70
C LEU A 17 2.89 -18.47 -5.43
N GLY A 18 1.76 -17.80 -5.14
CA GLY A 18 1.45 -16.47 -5.68
C GLY A 18 2.50 -15.42 -5.30
N HIS A 19 2.94 -15.44 -4.05
CA HIS A 19 4.04 -14.59 -3.57
C HIS A 19 5.35 -14.91 -4.29
N LEU A 20 5.76 -16.18 -4.32
CA LEU A 20 7.03 -16.61 -4.93
C LEU A 20 7.12 -16.24 -6.41
N ARG A 21 5.99 -16.17 -7.12
CA ARG A 21 5.93 -15.74 -8.53
C ARG A 21 6.45 -14.32 -8.75
N THR A 22 6.41 -13.48 -7.74
CA THR A 22 6.95 -12.10 -7.78
C THR A 22 8.42 -12.06 -7.34
N TYR A 23 8.76 -12.76 -6.26
CA TYR A 23 10.07 -12.62 -5.62
C TYR A 23 11.18 -13.41 -6.32
N ILE A 24 10.88 -14.61 -6.85
CA ILE A 24 11.87 -15.42 -7.60
C ILE A 24 12.37 -14.68 -8.85
N PRO A 25 11.51 -14.12 -9.73
CA PRO A 25 11.99 -13.35 -10.87
C PRO A 25 12.81 -12.11 -10.48
N GLY A 26 12.44 -11.42 -9.38
CA GLY A 26 13.19 -10.30 -8.86
C GLY A 26 14.61 -10.67 -8.45
N ASP A 27 14.76 -11.72 -7.65
CA ASP A 27 16.05 -12.24 -7.21
C ASP A 27 16.90 -12.73 -8.41
N PHE A 28 16.26 -13.40 -9.37
CA PHE A 28 16.94 -13.86 -10.58
C PHE A 28 17.51 -12.69 -11.40
N TYR A 29 16.70 -11.66 -11.59
CA TYR A 29 17.11 -10.43 -12.26
C TYR A 29 18.31 -9.78 -11.56
N VAL A 30 18.23 -9.61 -10.25
CA VAL A 30 19.29 -8.99 -9.44
C VAL A 30 20.60 -9.77 -9.55
N ARG A 31 20.57 -11.09 -9.42
CA ARG A 31 21.76 -11.95 -9.56
C ARG A 31 22.38 -11.85 -10.95
N TYR A 32 21.52 -11.82 -11.98
CA TYR A 32 22.00 -11.71 -13.36
C TYR A 32 22.70 -10.36 -13.58
N MET A 33 22.07 -9.26 -13.18
CA MET A 33 22.62 -7.91 -13.38
C MET A 33 23.91 -7.69 -12.56
N ARG A 34 23.97 -8.19 -11.34
CA ARG A 34 25.20 -8.16 -10.53
C ARG A 34 26.36 -8.92 -11.20
N ARG A 35 26.08 -10.02 -11.89
CA ARG A 35 27.09 -10.73 -12.69
C ARG A 35 27.62 -9.92 -13.88
N LEU A 36 26.82 -9.02 -14.40
CA LEU A 36 27.23 -8.06 -15.45
C LEU A 36 28.02 -6.87 -14.90
N GLY A 37 28.19 -6.78 -13.58
CA GLY A 37 28.91 -5.67 -12.92
C GLY A 37 28.05 -4.45 -12.59
N GLU A 38 26.72 -4.58 -12.68
CA GLU A 38 25.81 -3.49 -12.37
C GLU A 38 25.71 -3.22 -10.85
N ASP A 39 25.67 -1.95 -10.48
CA ASP A 39 25.50 -1.48 -9.08
C ASP A 39 24.02 -1.55 -8.70
N ILE A 40 23.61 -2.67 -8.07
CA ILE A 40 22.21 -2.95 -7.73
C ILE A 40 22.03 -3.22 -6.25
N VAL A 41 20.99 -2.58 -5.70
CA VAL A 41 20.45 -2.83 -4.35
C VAL A 41 19.09 -3.47 -4.45
N PHE A 42 18.91 -4.60 -3.76
CA PHE A 42 17.66 -5.36 -3.72
C PHE A 42 17.00 -5.24 -2.37
N VAL A 43 15.95 -4.43 -2.27
CA VAL A 43 15.22 -4.23 -1.02
C VAL A 43 13.78 -4.69 -1.14
N CYS A 44 13.27 -5.22 -0.05
CA CYS A 44 11.87 -5.55 0.13
C CYS A 44 11.55 -5.43 1.63
N GLY A 45 10.34 -5.71 1.99
CA GLY A 45 9.88 -5.78 3.36
C GLY A 45 8.48 -6.35 3.41
N SER A 46 7.91 -6.40 4.59
CA SER A 46 6.52 -6.77 4.81
C SER A 46 5.64 -5.54 5.00
N ASP A 47 4.41 -5.63 4.51
CA ASP A 47 3.35 -4.68 4.76
C ASP A 47 2.67 -5.04 6.08
N ASN A 48 2.88 -4.19 7.10
CA ASN A 48 2.54 -4.48 8.49
C ASN A 48 1.28 -3.73 8.97
N HIS A 49 0.69 -2.88 8.13
CA HIS A 49 -0.47 -2.05 8.50
C HIS A 49 -1.75 -2.48 7.75
N GLY A 50 -2.85 -1.83 8.09
CA GLY A 50 -4.14 -2.05 7.44
C GLY A 50 -5.07 -3.05 8.13
N THR A 51 -6.33 -3.02 7.69
CA THR A 51 -7.44 -3.79 8.28
C THR A 51 -7.25 -5.31 8.24
N PRO A 52 -6.63 -5.93 7.22
CA PRO A 52 -6.47 -7.39 7.21
C PRO A 52 -5.71 -7.93 8.43
N ILE A 53 -4.68 -7.21 8.88
CA ILE A 53 -3.85 -7.60 10.03
C ILE A 53 -4.63 -7.44 11.34
N VAL A 54 -5.40 -6.35 11.47
CA VAL A 54 -6.25 -6.11 12.65
C VAL A 54 -7.33 -7.17 12.77
N VAL A 55 -7.99 -7.52 11.65
CA VAL A 55 -9.01 -8.59 11.61
C VAL A 55 -8.42 -9.95 12.02
N THR A 56 -7.22 -10.29 11.52
CA THR A 56 -6.52 -11.51 11.93
C THR A 56 -6.18 -11.48 13.42
N ALA A 57 -5.68 -10.37 13.93
CA ALA A 57 -5.35 -10.22 15.34
C ALA A 57 -6.58 -10.35 16.26
N GLU A 58 -7.71 -9.76 15.87
CA GLU A 58 -9.00 -9.93 16.59
C GLU A 58 -9.45 -11.40 16.60
N ALA A 59 -9.36 -12.10 15.47
CA ALA A 59 -9.74 -13.52 15.35
C ALA A 59 -8.84 -14.43 16.20
N ASP A 60 -7.55 -14.13 16.24
CA ASP A 60 -6.55 -14.92 16.97
C ASP A 60 -6.38 -14.48 18.44
N HIS A 61 -7.20 -13.53 18.92
CA HIS A 61 -7.14 -12.97 20.28
C HIS A 61 -5.74 -12.46 20.66
N THR A 62 -5.07 -11.79 19.74
CA THR A 62 -3.71 -11.26 19.92
C THR A 62 -3.62 -9.78 19.47
N THR A 63 -2.42 -9.24 19.36
CA THR A 63 -2.20 -7.87 18.91
C THR A 63 -1.79 -7.80 17.43
N PRO A 64 -2.15 -6.74 16.69
CA PRO A 64 -1.70 -6.56 15.30
C PRO A 64 -0.17 -6.65 15.15
N ARG A 65 0.58 -6.12 16.13
CA ARG A 65 2.05 -6.21 16.15
C ARG A 65 2.53 -7.66 16.23
N ALA A 66 1.97 -8.47 17.11
CA ALA A 66 2.37 -9.88 17.26
C ALA A 66 2.09 -10.68 15.99
N VAL A 67 0.92 -10.48 15.37
CA VAL A 67 0.58 -11.08 14.06
C VAL A 67 1.60 -10.65 13.00
N SER A 68 1.89 -9.37 12.94
CA SER A 68 2.79 -8.76 11.97
C SER A 68 4.23 -9.29 12.10
N GLU A 69 4.77 -9.35 13.31
CA GLU A 69 6.12 -9.88 13.59
C GLU A 69 6.22 -11.37 13.26
N TYR A 70 5.18 -12.16 13.59
CA TYR A 70 5.16 -13.59 13.28
C TYR A 70 5.22 -13.86 11.77
N TYR A 71 4.37 -13.21 10.99
CA TYR A 71 4.36 -13.43 9.53
C TYR A 71 5.55 -12.77 8.83
N HIS A 72 6.08 -11.65 9.33
CA HIS A 72 7.33 -11.09 8.84
C HIS A 72 8.48 -12.11 8.96
N ALA A 73 8.66 -12.71 10.13
CA ALA A 73 9.68 -13.74 10.35
C ALA A 73 9.46 -14.96 9.45
N HIS A 74 8.21 -15.39 9.28
CA HIS A 74 7.86 -16.49 8.36
C HIS A 74 8.26 -16.17 6.91
N PHE A 75 7.93 -14.97 6.40
CA PHE A 75 8.32 -14.58 5.05
C PHE A 75 9.85 -14.53 4.87
N ASP A 76 10.56 -13.95 5.83
CA ASP A 76 12.03 -13.88 5.79
C ASP A 76 12.67 -15.29 5.78
N GLU A 77 12.14 -16.22 6.58
CA GLU A 77 12.58 -17.62 6.59
C GLU A 77 12.33 -18.31 5.23
N VAL A 78 11.10 -18.23 4.70
CA VAL A 78 10.76 -18.83 3.40
C VAL A 78 11.61 -18.25 2.28
N PHE A 79 11.82 -16.95 2.24
CA PHE A 79 12.67 -16.33 1.22
C PHE A 79 14.12 -16.82 1.32
N ARG A 80 14.67 -16.96 2.52
CA ARG A 80 16.02 -17.49 2.73
C ARG A 80 16.13 -18.96 2.31
N GLU A 81 15.13 -19.80 2.62
CA GLU A 81 15.07 -21.20 2.20
C GLU A 81 14.97 -21.35 0.68
N MET A 82 14.20 -20.47 0.01
CA MET A 82 14.10 -20.41 -1.45
C MET A 82 15.34 -19.82 -2.12
N GLY A 83 16.34 -19.40 -1.33
CA GLY A 83 17.57 -18.80 -1.82
C GLY A 83 17.44 -17.34 -2.26
N ILE A 84 16.30 -16.69 -2.04
CA ILE A 84 16.10 -15.26 -2.31
C ILE A 84 16.89 -14.45 -1.28
N ARG A 85 17.68 -13.48 -1.74
CA ARG A 85 18.57 -12.69 -0.88
C ARG A 85 18.37 -11.20 -1.10
N PHE A 86 17.55 -10.59 -0.23
CA PHE A 86 17.44 -9.14 -0.16
C PHE A 86 18.66 -8.54 0.57
N ASP A 87 19.12 -7.38 0.14
CA ASP A 87 20.10 -6.58 0.88
C ASP A 87 19.47 -6.00 2.15
N ARG A 88 18.16 -5.72 2.09
CA ARG A 88 17.34 -5.41 3.26
C ARG A 88 15.94 -6.00 3.07
N PHE A 89 15.47 -6.77 4.06
CA PHE A 89 14.07 -7.15 4.23
C PHE A 89 13.55 -6.48 5.50
N GLY A 90 12.78 -5.39 5.33
CA GLY A 90 12.32 -4.52 6.43
C GLY A 90 10.87 -4.73 6.81
N MET A 91 10.37 -3.86 7.68
CA MET A 91 8.96 -3.81 8.12
C MET A 91 8.43 -2.40 7.91
N THR A 92 7.18 -2.25 7.46
CA THR A 92 6.56 -0.91 7.42
C THR A 92 6.25 -0.41 8.84
N ASP A 93 6.08 -1.31 9.82
CA ASP A 93 6.01 -0.99 11.26
C ASP A 93 7.41 -0.78 11.85
N ASP A 94 8.17 0.17 11.31
CA ASP A 94 9.52 0.56 11.75
C ASP A 94 9.63 2.07 11.89
N PRO A 95 10.39 2.59 12.88
CA PRO A 95 10.58 4.02 13.09
C PRO A 95 11.06 4.79 11.84
N THR A 96 11.88 4.17 10.98
CA THR A 96 12.32 4.79 9.72
C THR A 96 11.16 5.03 8.79
N ASN A 97 10.26 4.04 8.63
CA ASN A 97 9.08 4.19 7.80
C ASN A 97 8.08 5.19 8.38
N TYR A 98 7.86 5.17 9.69
CA TYR A 98 7.01 6.17 10.36
C TYR A 98 7.50 7.59 10.10
N ARG A 99 8.80 7.85 10.26
CA ARG A 99 9.40 9.17 10.00
C ARG A 99 9.26 9.58 8.52
N ARG A 100 9.52 8.67 7.58
CA ARG A 100 9.42 8.94 6.15
C ARG A 100 8.00 9.23 5.71
N THR A 101 7.05 8.42 6.13
CA THR A 101 5.62 8.59 5.86
C THR A 101 5.14 9.93 6.39
N THR A 102 5.43 10.22 7.66
CA THR A 102 5.09 11.51 8.27
C THR A 102 5.67 12.69 7.48
N SER A 103 6.95 12.63 7.11
CA SER A 103 7.64 13.71 6.37
C SER A 103 7.03 13.93 4.98
N ILE A 104 6.76 12.87 4.23
CA ILE A 104 6.19 12.97 2.87
C ILE A 104 4.77 13.56 2.95
N ILE A 105 3.92 13.03 3.84
CA ILE A 105 2.55 13.53 3.99
C ILE A 105 2.53 14.99 4.45
N THR A 106 3.39 15.37 5.40
CA THR A 106 3.51 16.77 5.81
C THR A 106 3.87 17.67 4.63
N THR A 107 4.82 17.26 3.81
CA THR A 107 5.18 18.01 2.58
C THR A 107 4.01 18.14 1.61
N LEU A 108 3.21 17.08 1.42
CA LEU A 108 2.03 17.14 0.56
C LEU A 108 0.94 18.07 1.10
N ILE A 109 0.76 18.09 2.42
CA ILE A 109 -0.16 19.03 3.09
C ILE A 109 0.32 20.47 2.89
N GLU A 110 1.59 20.75 3.16
CA GLU A 110 2.21 22.07 3.00
C GLU A 110 2.15 22.59 1.56
N LYS A 111 2.32 21.71 0.58
CA LYS A 111 2.18 22.01 -0.86
C LYS A 111 0.72 22.14 -1.33
N GLY A 112 -0.26 21.86 -0.48
CA GLY A 112 -1.67 21.98 -0.79
C GLY A 112 -2.25 20.83 -1.64
N TYR A 113 -1.53 19.71 -1.77
CA TYR A 113 -2.02 18.52 -2.48
C TYR A 113 -2.93 17.63 -1.65
N VAL A 114 -3.15 17.96 -0.38
CA VAL A 114 -4.05 17.23 0.52
C VAL A 114 -5.12 18.16 1.03
N TYR A 115 -6.38 17.71 1.01
CA TYR A 115 -7.53 18.46 1.51
C TYR A 115 -8.42 17.61 2.40
N LYS A 116 -9.23 18.27 3.24
CA LYS A 116 -10.22 17.63 4.11
C LYS A 116 -11.56 17.53 3.40
N LYS A 117 -12.22 16.37 3.52
CA LYS A 117 -13.56 16.13 2.99
C LYS A 117 -14.40 15.39 4.04
N THR A 118 -15.61 15.86 4.27
CA THR A 118 -16.61 15.14 5.07
C THR A 118 -17.33 14.15 4.16
N ILE A 119 -17.38 12.90 4.55
CA ILE A 119 -18.04 11.81 3.82
C ILE A 119 -19.04 11.09 4.73
N GLN A 120 -20.00 10.39 4.12
CA GLN A 120 -20.86 9.45 4.82
C GLN A 120 -20.12 8.11 4.91
N HIS A 121 -19.75 7.69 6.12
CA HIS A 121 -18.97 6.49 6.36
C HIS A 121 -19.78 5.46 7.14
N SER A 122 -19.60 4.17 6.84
CA SER A 122 -20.32 3.08 7.50
C SER A 122 -19.95 2.99 8.99
N TYR A 123 -20.93 2.92 9.85
CA TYR A 123 -20.79 2.79 11.30
C TYR A 123 -21.64 1.64 11.82
N CYS A 124 -21.09 0.80 12.67
CA CYS A 124 -21.81 -0.26 13.34
C CYS A 124 -22.25 0.18 14.74
N SER A 125 -23.55 0.31 14.96
CA SER A 125 -24.12 0.67 16.25
C SER A 125 -23.93 -0.43 17.33
N ASN A 126 -23.86 -1.70 16.92
CA ASN A 126 -23.60 -2.83 17.82
C ASN A 126 -22.13 -2.88 18.26
N CYS A 127 -21.17 -2.81 17.31
CA CYS A 127 -19.73 -2.79 17.61
C CYS A 127 -19.22 -1.42 18.07
N LYS A 128 -20.05 -0.35 17.95
CA LYS A 128 -19.75 1.03 18.33
C LYS A 128 -18.48 1.60 17.65
N ARG A 129 -18.27 1.23 16.37
CA ARG A 129 -17.11 1.68 15.60
C ARG A 129 -17.46 1.99 14.15
N PHE A 130 -16.67 2.85 13.51
CA PHE A 130 -16.63 2.97 12.06
C PHE A 130 -16.09 1.69 11.45
N LEU A 131 -16.49 1.41 10.21
CA LEU A 131 -16.18 0.17 9.51
C LEU A 131 -15.29 0.45 8.30
N PRO A 132 -13.97 0.60 8.47
CA PRO A 132 -13.07 0.78 7.34
C PRO A 132 -12.88 -0.53 6.59
N ASP A 133 -12.75 -0.43 5.26
CA ASP A 133 -12.27 -1.49 4.36
C ASP A 133 -12.91 -2.88 4.62
N ARG A 134 -12.17 -3.80 5.22
CA ARG A 134 -12.57 -5.20 5.45
C ARG A 134 -13.60 -5.40 6.57
N TYR A 135 -13.92 -4.35 7.32
CA TYR A 135 -14.96 -4.40 8.35
C TYR A 135 -16.38 -4.17 7.82
N VAL A 136 -16.52 -3.79 6.55
CA VAL A 136 -17.81 -3.62 5.90
C VAL A 136 -17.91 -4.46 4.63
N GLU A 137 -19.08 -5.08 4.45
CA GLU A 137 -19.47 -5.82 3.26
C GLU A 137 -20.79 -5.30 2.73
N GLY A 138 -21.06 -5.51 1.46
CA GLY A 138 -22.30 -5.07 0.83
C GLY A 138 -22.31 -5.30 -0.66
N THR A 139 -22.99 -4.43 -1.40
CA THR A 139 -23.14 -4.52 -2.84
C THR A 139 -22.26 -3.49 -3.56
N CYS A 140 -21.50 -3.94 -4.55
CA CYS A 140 -20.69 -3.06 -5.39
C CYS A 140 -21.59 -2.12 -6.21
N PRO A 141 -21.39 -0.80 -6.15
CA PRO A 141 -22.21 0.16 -6.91
C PRO A 141 -22.01 0.08 -8.43
N TYR A 142 -20.92 -0.54 -8.90
CA TYR A 142 -20.56 -0.60 -10.31
C TYR A 142 -21.05 -1.88 -11.01
N CYS A 143 -21.04 -3.03 -10.35
CA CYS A 143 -21.42 -4.30 -10.98
C CYS A 143 -22.51 -5.08 -10.25
N GLY A 144 -23.00 -4.61 -9.11
CA GLY A 144 -24.08 -5.24 -8.35
C GLY A 144 -23.71 -6.55 -7.64
N LYS A 145 -22.42 -6.97 -7.66
CA LYS A 145 -21.97 -8.16 -6.94
C LYS A 145 -21.58 -7.82 -5.51
N HIS A 146 -21.48 -8.86 -4.67
CA HIS A 146 -20.94 -8.73 -3.32
C HIS A 146 -19.53 -8.13 -3.38
N ALA A 147 -19.24 -7.19 -2.47
CA ALA A 147 -17.97 -6.49 -2.37
C ALA A 147 -17.64 -6.19 -0.91
N ARG A 148 -16.38 -5.90 -0.67
CA ARG A 148 -15.89 -5.32 0.59
C ARG A 148 -15.77 -3.81 0.46
N GLY A 149 -15.55 -3.12 1.57
CA GLY A 149 -15.57 -1.67 1.61
C GLY A 149 -14.47 -0.98 0.82
N ASP A 150 -13.41 -1.69 0.49
CA ASP A 150 -12.24 -1.18 -0.23
C ASP A 150 -12.12 -1.69 -1.68
N GLU A 151 -12.74 -2.85 -1.99
CA GLU A 151 -12.56 -3.49 -3.29
C GLU A 151 -13.71 -4.44 -3.65
N CYS A 152 -14.02 -4.52 -4.94
CA CYS A 152 -14.94 -5.49 -5.50
C CYS A 152 -14.18 -6.76 -5.97
N ASP A 153 -13.63 -7.53 -5.04
CA ASP A 153 -12.81 -8.71 -5.29
C ASP A 153 -13.57 -9.89 -5.94
N HIS A 154 -14.89 -9.95 -5.77
CA HIS A 154 -15.76 -10.99 -6.37
C HIS A 154 -16.43 -10.57 -7.68
N GLY A 155 -16.14 -9.38 -8.21
CA GLY A 155 -16.83 -8.83 -9.36
C GLY A 155 -15.94 -8.13 -10.38
N CYS A 156 -16.01 -6.80 -10.41
CA CYS A 156 -15.32 -5.98 -11.41
C CYS A 156 -13.87 -5.61 -11.05
N GLY A 157 -13.37 -5.96 -9.87
CA GLY A 157 -12.02 -5.63 -9.42
C GLY A 157 -11.79 -4.13 -9.14
N ARG A 158 -12.86 -3.33 -9.06
CA ARG A 158 -12.72 -1.88 -8.81
C ARG A 158 -12.44 -1.59 -7.35
N HIS A 159 -11.54 -0.63 -7.13
CA HIS A 159 -11.37 0.00 -5.84
C HIS A 159 -12.61 0.81 -5.46
N LEU A 160 -13.00 0.73 -4.18
CA LEU A 160 -14.11 1.46 -3.61
C LEU A 160 -13.60 2.48 -2.58
N GLU A 161 -14.13 3.69 -2.66
CA GLU A 161 -13.87 4.71 -1.63
C GLU A 161 -14.71 4.46 -0.38
N PRO A 162 -14.27 4.93 0.79
CA PRO A 162 -15.07 4.83 2.00
C PRO A 162 -16.47 5.40 1.84
N GLY A 163 -17.49 4.57 2.13
CA GLY A 163 -18.91 4.93 2.01
C GLY A 163 -19.53 4.71 0.64
N GLU A 164 -18.81 4.26 -0.38
CA GLU A 164 -19.37 3.94 -1.71
C GLU A 164 -20.18 2.64 -1.75
N ILE A 165 -19.90 1.69 -0.86
CA ILE A 165 -20.57 0.38 -0.84
C ILE A 165 -22.07 0.54 -0.54
N LEU A 166 -22.92 -0.17 -1.29
CA LEU A 166 -24.36 -0.16 -1.10
C LEU A 166 -24.80 -1.24 -0.11
N ASP A 167 -25.87 -0.95 0.65
CA ASP A 167 -26.44 -1.85 1.65
C ASP A 167 -25.38 -2.39 2.64
N PRO A 168 -24.57 -1.50 3.26
CA PRO A 168 -23.44 -1.91 4.08
C PRO A 168 -23.86 -2.70 5.32
N VAL A 169 -23.17 -3.80 5.59
CA VAL A 169 -23.28 -4.60 6.80
C VAL A 169 -21.94 -4.75 7.48
N CYS A 170 -21.94 -4.83 8.81
CA CYS A 170 -20.73 -5.08 9.59
C CYS A 170 -20.25 -6.53 9.36
N ALA A 171 -19.06 -6.70 8.83
CA ALA A 171 -18.47 -8.03 8.60
C ALA A 171 -18.23 -8.83 9.91
N THR A 172 -18.11 -8.12 11.05
CA THR A 172 -17.87 -8.78 12.35
C THR A 172 -19.16 -9.34 12.98
N CYS A 173 -20.28 -8.63 12.90
CA CYS A 173 -21.49 -9.00 13.64
C CYS A 173 -22.76 -9.09 12.79
N GLY A 174 -22.68 -8.86 11.49
CA GLY A 174 -23.81 -8.92 10.55
C GLY A 174 -24.85 -7.79 10.70
N THR A 175 -24.65 -6.84 11.62
CA THR A 175 -25.58 -5.72 11.81
C THR A 175 -25.52 -4.78 10.61
N LYS A 176 -26.69 -4.35 10.11
CA LYS A 176 -26.78 -3.32 9.07
C LYS A 176 -26.08 -2.05 9.56
N ALA A 177 -25.15 -1.53 8.75
CA ALA A 177 -24.42 -0.33 9.11
C ALA A 177 -25.28 0.93 8.91
N GLU A 178 -25.05 1.91 9.77
CA GLU A 178 -25.58 3.27 9.64
C GLU A 178 -24.54 4.11 8.90
N LEU A 179 -24.98 5.10 8.15
CA LEU A 179 -24.10 6.11 7.57
C LEU A 179 -23.97 7.29 8.55
N ARG A 180 -22.73 7.63 8.89
CA ARG A 180 -22.41 8.77 9.76
C ARG A 180 -21.35 9.63 9.12
N GLU A 181 -21.45 10.93 9.35
CA GLU A 181 -20.44 11.89 8.85
C GLU A 181 -19.10 11.66 9.53
N GLN A 182 -18.05 11.62 8.70
CA GLN A 182 -16.67 11.56 9.14
C GLN A 182 -15.78 12.40 8.23
N LYS A 183 -14.80 13.09 8.83
CA LYS A 183 -13.80 13.85 8.09
C LYS A 183 -12.63 12.94 7.74
N HIS A 184 -12.26 12.93 6.47
CA HIS A 184 -11.08 12.26 5.95
C HIS A 184 -10.20 13.22 5.15
N TYR A 185 -8.98 12.80 4.87
CA TYR A 185 -8.04 13.53 4.05
C TYR A 185 -7.90 12.85 2.70
N TYR A 186 -7.91 13.67 1.65
CA TYR A 186 -7.83 13.24 0.26
C TYR A 186 -6.60 13.83 -0.39
N PHE A 187 -5.87 12.99 -1.12
CA PHE A 187 -4.79 13.40 -2.01
C PHE A 187 -5.39 13.76 -3.37
N LYS A 188 -5.02 14.94 -3.89
CA LYS A 188 -5.51 15.48 -5.16
C LYS A 188 -4.86 14.78 -6.35
N LEU A 189 -5.04 13.47 -6.45
CA LEU A 189 -4.44 12.65 -7.50
C LEU A 189 -4.90 13.08 -8.89
N SER A 190 -6.13 13.59 -9.03
CA SER A 190 -6.67 14.10 -10.29
C SER A 190 -5.89 15.27 -10.88
N GLU A 191 -5.20 16.08 -10.06
CA GLU A 191 -4.34 17.18 -10.53
C GLU A 191 -3.09 16.68 -11.26
N PHE A 192 -2.71 15.41 -11.10
CA PHE A 192 -1.54 14.79 -11.74
C PHE A 192 -1.85 14.11 -13.08
N ARG A 193 -3.09 14.23 -13.61
CA ARG A 193 -3.52 13.56 -14.83
C ARG A 193 -2.57 13.81 -16.02
N ASP A 194 -2.28 15.06 -16.32
CA ASP A 194 -1.46 15.43 -17.47
C ASP A 194 -0.01 14.96 -17.30
N TYR A 195 0.52 15.08 -16.09
CA TYR A 195 1.83 14.54 -15.75
C TYR A 195 1.88 13.03 -15.96
N LEU A 196 0.91 12.29 -15.46
CA LEU A 196 0.87 10.84 -15.58
C LEU A 196 0.73 10.37 -17.03
N LEU A 197 -0.11 11.03 -17.85
CA LEU A 197 -0.24 10.71 -19.27
C LEU A 197 1.03 10.99 -20.09
N GLN A 198 1.86 11.93 -19.66
CA GLN A 198 3.18 12.15 -20.24
C GLN A 198 4.24 11.17 -19.71
N TYR A 199 4.18 10.82 -18.45
CA TYR A 199 5.14 9.95 -17.77
C TYR A 199 4.98 8.47 -18.13
N LEU A 200 3.75 7.94 -18.11
CA LEU A 200 3.49 6.52 -18.30
C LEU A 200 4.04 5.92 -19.61
N PRO A 201 3.97 6.61 -20.76
CA PRO A 201 4.59 6.09 -21.98
C PRO A 201 6.12 5.93 -21.92
N THR A 202 6.78 6.64 -21.01
CA THR A 202 8.25 6.57 -20.83
C THR A 202 8.70 5.41 -19.94
N LEU A 203 7.77 4.80 -19.21
CA LEU A 203 8.09 3.68 -18.31
C LEU A 203 8.61 2.46 -19.08
N GLY A 204 9.68 1.85 -18.57
CA GLY A 204 10.12 0.52 -18.94
C GLY A 204 9.10 -0.56 -18.56
N GLY A 205 9.52 -1.82 -18.60
CA GLY A 205 8.69 -2.95 -18.20
C GLY A 205 7.72 -3.43 -19.28
N THR A 206 6.62 -4.09 -18.87
CA THR A 206 5.70 -4.72 -19.81
C THR A 206 4.72 -3.73 -20.44
N ILE A 207 4.45 -3.89 -21.74
CA ILE A 207 3.49 -3.06 -22.46
C ILE A 207 2.08 -3.17 -21.86
N ASN A 208 1.72 -4.35 -21.33
CA ASN A 208 0.42 -4.57 -20.70
C ASN A 208 0.25 -3.72 -19.43
N ALA A 209 1.27 -3.63 -18.59
CA ALA A 209 1.22 -2.80 -17.38
C ALA A 209 1.09 -1.30 -17.72
N ARG A 210 1.83 -0.82 -18.73
CA ARG A 210 1.71 0.56 -19.21
C ARG A 210 0.32 0.86 -19.76
N ASN A 211 -0.20 0.02 -20.64
CA ASN A 211 -1.51 0.21 -21.24
C ASN A 211 -2.62 0.17 -20.20
N TYR A 212 -2.53 -0.73 -19.21
CA TYR A 212 -3.45 -0.77 -18.08
C TYR A 212 -3.42 0.54 -17.29
N ALA A 213 -2.23 1.03 -16.92
CA ALA A 213 -2.08 2.26 -16.16
C ALA A 213 -2.58 3.49 -16.94
N ILE A 214 -2.29 3.60 -18.25
CA ILE A 214 -2.80 4.67 -19.12
C ILE A 214 -4.33 4.63 -19.16
N GLY A 215 -4.91 3.48 -19.44
CA GLY A 215 -6.37 3.33 -19.49
C GLY A 215 -7.04 3.65 -18.14
N TRP A 216 -6.38 3.32 -17.02
CA TRP A 216 -6.87 3.68 -15.69
C TRP A 216 -6.84 5.21 -15.46
N VAL A 217 -5.75 5.89 -15.84
CA VAL A 217 -5.66 7.36 -15.75
C VAL A 217 -6.69 8.05 -16.64
N GLU A 218 -6.96 7.51 -17.82
CA GLU A 218 -7.95 8.08 -18.74
C GLU A 218 -9.38 7.96 -18.23
N ASN A 219 -9.74 6.86 -17.59
CA ASN A 219 -11.12 6.50 -17.31
C ASN A 219 -11.52 6.48 -15.83
N GLU A 220 -10.56 6.25 -14.90
CA GLU A 220 -10.87 5.98 -13.49
C GLU A 220 -10.20 6.97 -12.51
N LEU A 221 -9.31 7.87 -12.99
CA LEU A 221 -8.53 8.76 -12.13
C LEU A 221 -9.43 9.68 -11.32
N LYS A 222 -9.35 9.58 -10.02
CA LYS A 222 -10.04 10.45 -9.04
C LYS A 222 -9.12 10.73 -7.84
N ASP A 223 -9.47 11.74 -7.04
CA ASP A 223 -8.78 12.01 -5.78
C ASP A 223 -8.95 10.85 -4.83
N TRP A 224 -7.92 10.58 -4.03
CA TRP A 224 -7.84 9.38 -3.23
C TRP A 224 -7.89 9.66 -1.73
N CYS A 225 -8.74 8.91 -1.00
CA CYS A 225 -8.82 8.96 0.46
C CYS A 225 -7.58 8.30 1.08
N ILE A 226 -6.71 9.11 1.68
CA ILE A 226 -5.42 8.67 2.24
C ILE A 226 -5.43 8.47 3.76
N THR A 227 -6.59 8.39 4.38
CA THR A 227 -6.73 8.13 5.82
C THR A 227 -7.74 7.03 6.12
N ARG A 228 -7.57 6.36 7.26
CA ARG A 228 -8.52 5.38 7.81
C ARG A 228 -8.71 5.63 9.31
N MET A 229 -9.94 5.41 9.81
CA MET A 229 -10.25 5.46 11.25
C MET A 229 -9.93 4.10 11.86
N MET A 230 -8.77 3.99 12.48
CA MET A 230 -8.29 2.77 13.15
C MET A 230 -7.08 3.09 14.04
N ASP A 231 -6.73 2.16 14.92
CA ASP A 231 -5.65 2.34 15.90
C ASP A 231 -4.30 1.73 15.44
N TRP A 232 -4.27 1.05 14.27
CA TRP A 232 -3.09 0.36 13.77
C TRP A 232 -2.64 0.94 12.43
N GLY A 233 -1.51 1.62 12.42
CA GLY A 233 -0.92 2.30 11.26
C GLY A 233 -0.14 3.55 11.65
N VAL A 234 0.40 4.24 10.67
CA VAL A 234 1.11 5.51 10.87
C VAL A 234 0.11 6.61 11.15
N ALA A 235 0.18 7.25 12.32
CA ALA A 235 -0.70 8.36 12.67
C ALA A 235 -0.63 9.48 11.62
N PHE A 236 -1.80 9.98 11.20
CA PHE A 236 -1.83 11.04 10.19
C PHE A 236 -1.34 12.36 10.76
N PRO A 237 -0.38 13.07 10.13
CA PRO A 237 0.33 14.20 10.71
C PRO A 237 -0.43 15.53 10.61
N ASP A 238 -1.67 15.56 11.08
CA ASP A 238 -2.47 16.80 11.22
C ASP A 238 -3.15 16.80 12.59
N LYS A 239 -3.14 17.95 13.27
CA LYS A 239 -3.73 18.11 14.62
C LYS A 239 -5.23 17.79 14.69
N ASP A 240 -5.95 17.96 13.57
CA ASP A 240 -7.38 17.70 13.47
C ASP A 240 -7.70 16.25 13.04
N ALA A 241 -6.67 15.39 12.92
CA ALA A 241 -6.76 14.00 12.45
C ALA A 241 -6.81 12.98 13.61
N ALA A 242 -7.33 13.35 14.77
CA ALA A 242 -7.39 12.46 15.93
C ALA A 242 -8.09 11.13 15.59
N GLY A 243 -7.43 9.99 15.85
CA GLY A 243 -7.90 8.64 15.53
C GLY A 243 -7.79 8.25 14.06
N LEU A 244 -7.18 9.07 13.21
CA LEU A 244 -6.91 8.72 11.83
C LEU A 244 -5.46 8.26 11.66
N VAL A 245 -5.29 7.15 10.94
CA VAL A 245 -3.99 6.70 10.45
C VAL A 245 -3.91 6.91 8.94
N THR A 246 -2.69 6.97 8.44
CA THR A 246 -2.39 6.95 7.01
C THR A 246 -2.86 5.63 6.41
N TYR A 247 -3.50 5.70 5.24
CA TYR A 247 -3.93 4.51 4.51
C TYR A 247 -2.72 3.67 4.09
N VAL A 248 -2.82 2.38 4.30
CA VAL A 248 -1.71 1.42 4.10
C VAL A 248 -1.06 1.50 2.71
N TRP A 249 -1.81 1.77 1.66
CA TRP A 249 -1.28 1.93 0.30
C TRP A 249 -0.51 3.25 0.07
N VAL A 250 -0.44 4.12 1.08
CA VAL A 250 0.46 5.29 1.12
C VAL A 250 1.77 4.93 1.81
N ASP A 251 1.72 4.35 3.01
CA ASP A 251 2.93 4.07 3.79
C ASP A 251 3.68 2.82 3.31
N ALA A 252 3.00 1.84 2.72
CA ALA A 252 3.64 0.65 2.18
C ALA A 252 4.65 0.97 1.05
N PRO A 253 4.32 1.73 -0.02
CA PRO A 253 5.30 2.11 -1.03
C PRO A 253 6.43 2.98 -0.48
N ILE A 254 6.16 3.83 0.52
CA ILE A 254 7.19 4.61 1.21
C ILE A 254 8.22 3.68 1.88
N GLY A 255 7.82 2.48 2.28
CA GLY A 255 8.69 1.42 2.77
C GLY A 255 9.87 1.13 1.85
N TYR A 256 9.72 1.21 0.54
CA TYR A 256 10.84 1.03 -0.40
C TYR A 256 11.96 2.03 -0.17
N ILE A 257 11.62 3.30 0.09
CA ILE A 257 12.60 4.34 0.44
C ILE A 257 13.21 4.06 1.81
N SER A 258 12.39 3.70 2.78
CA SER A 258 12.81 3.42 4.15
C SER A 258 13.79 2.26 4.21
N PHE A 259 13.52 1.17 3.51
CA PHE A 259 14.41 0.00 3.45
C PHE A 259 15.71 0.29 2.70
N THR A 260 15.67 1.14 1.66
CA THR A 260 16.88 1.62 0.97
C THR A 260 17.72 2.49 1.91
N GLU A 261 17.09 3.35 2.73
CA GLU A 261 17.78 4.17 3.74
C GLU A 261 18.43 3.30 4.82
N GLU A 262 17.72 2.30 5.33
CA GLU A 262 18.22 1.36 6.34
C GLU A 262 19.43 0.57 5.82
N TRP A 263 19.32 0.04 4.60
CA TRP A 263 20.45 -0.62 3.94
C TRP A 263 21.63 0.31 3.78
N ALA A 264 21.43 1.50 3.21
CA ALA A 264 22.49 2.47 2.96
C ALA A 264 23.22 2.87 4.25
N LYS A 265 22.47 3.09 5.33
CA LYS A 265 23.04 3.36 6.66
C LYS A 265 23.89 2.19 7.18
N ALA A 266 23.47 0.96 6.95
CA ALA A 266 24.20 -0.22 7.41
C ALA A 266 25.54 -0.44 6.69
N VAL A 267 25.61 -0.03 5.39
CA VAL A 267 26.83 -0.20 4.58
C VAL A 267 27.65 1.08 4.39
N GLY A 268 27.22 2.21 4.97
CA GLY A 268 27.91 3.50 4.86
C GLY A 268 27.72 4.20 3.52
N GLU A 269 26.61 3.94 2.81
CA GLU A 269 26.28 4.53 1.52
C GLU A 269 25.21 5.63 1.65
N SER A 270 24.98 6.39 0.57
CA SER A 270 23.90 7.37 0.47
C SER A 270 22.67 6.73 -0.17
N TRP A 271 21.54 6.67 0.53
CA TRP A 271 20.28 6.21 -0.04
C TRP A 271 19.80 7.09 -1.20
N GLN A 272 20.10 8.41 -1.20
CA GLN A 272 19.75 9.34 -2.28
C GLN A 272 20.48 8.99 -3.57
N LYS A 273 21.72 8.49 -3.50
CA LYS A 273 22.47 8.02 -4.67
C LYS A 273 21.67 6.98 -5.43
N TYR A 274 21.03 6.05 -4.71
CA TYR A 274 20.26 4.95 -5.29
C TYR A 274 18.83 5.34 -5.61
N TRP A 275 18.13 5.97 -4.65
CA TRP A 275 16.71 6.25 -4.82
C TRP A 275 16.44 7.50 -5.67
N CYS A 276 17.14 8.61 -5.44
CA CYS A 276 16.90 9.87 -6.14
C CYS A 276 17.61 9.96 -7.50
N ASN A 277 18.82 9.39 -7.59
CA ASN A 277 19.69 9.53 -8.77
C ASN A 277 19.86 8.23 -9.56
N GLY A 278 19.30 7.12 -9.11
CA GLY A 278 19.35 5.80 -9.73
C GLY A 278 18.04 5.42 -10.42
N ASP A 279 18.06 4.27 -11.07
CA ASP A 279 16.87 3.63 -11.63
C ASP A 279 16.10 2.85 -10.54
N ARG A 280 14.80 2.71 -10.72
CA ARG A 280 13.94 1.94 -9.84
C ARG A 280 13.17 0.89 -10.65
N ILE A 281 13.23 -0.35 -10.20
CA ILE A 281 12.57 -1.49 -10.83
C ILE A 281 11.71 -2.19 -9.78
N HIS A 282 10.42 -2.28 -10.04
CA HIS A 282 9.45 -2.93 -9.15
C HIS A 282 8.93 -4.22 -9.77
N PHE A 283 9.16 -5.36 -9.12
CA PHE A 283 8.52 -6.64 -9.44
C PHE A 283 7.21 -6.74 -8.66
N ILE A 284 6.09 -6.70 -9.37
CA ILE A 284 4.76 -6.57 -8.76
C ILE A 284 3.72 -7.49 -9.41
N GLY A 285 2.67 -7.80 -8.67
CA GLY A 285 1.46 -8.42 -9.20
C GLY A 285 0.65 -7.47 -10.08
N SER A 286 -0.21 -8.03 -10.93
CA SER A 286 -1.08 -7.23 -11.81
C SER A 286 -2.14 -6.42 -11.07
N ASP A 287 -2.52 -6.85 -9.89
CA ASP A 287 -3.47 -6.23 -8.97
C ASP A 287 -2.99 -4.90 -8.38
N ILE A 288 -1.67 -4.68 -8.33
CA ILE A 288 -1.06 -3.48 -7.76
C ILE A 288 -0.38 -2.57 -8.78
N ILE A 289 -0.66 -2.76 -10.09
CA ILE A 289 -0.09 -1.92 -11.15
C ILE A 289 -0.48 -0.45 -10.96
N TYR A 290 -1.74 -0.14 -10.69
CA TYR A 290 -2.14 1.27 -10.56
C TYR A 290 -1.50 1.94 -9.33
N HIS A 291 -1.27 1.22 -8.25
CA HIS A 291 -0.54 1.73 -7.08
C HIS A 291 0.89 2.15 -7.44
N HIS A 292 1.61 1.33 -8.21
CA HIS A 292 3.02 1.57 -8.55
C HIS A 292 3.23 2.49 -9.75
N CYS A 293 2.33 2.43 -10.74
CA CYS A 293 2.49 3.21 -11.97
C CYS A 293 1.75 4.55 -11.94
N VAL A 294 0.71 4.70 -11.10
CA VAL A 294 -0.11 5.92 -11.06
C VAL A 294 0.05 6.64 -9.72
N PHE A 295 -0.38 6.00 -8.64
CA PHE A 295 -0.38 6.64 -7.33
C PHE A 295 1.03 6.97 -6.83
N TRP A 296 1.94 6.00 -6.87
CA TRP A 296 3.31 6.16 -6.39
C TRP A 296 4.11 7.26 -7.08
N PRO A 297 4.15 7.36 -8.44
CA PRO A 297 4.81 8.47 -9.13
C PRO A 297 4.19 9.84 -8.86
N ALA A 298 2.88 9.91 -8.61
CA ALA A 298 2.21 11.16 -8.27
C ALA A 298 2.51 11.61 -6.82
N LEU A 299 2.77 10.65 -5.92
CA LEU A 299 3.10 10.92 -4.52
C LEU A 299 4.53 11.47 -4.36
N LEU A 300 5.47 11.07 -5.23
CA LEU A 300 6.88 11.46 -5.23
C LEU A 300 7.13 12.78 -5.94
#